data_dbe05ee41e593c94dad2046b4ed9e060
#
_entry.id   dbe05ee41e593c94dad2046b4ed9e060
#
_cell.length_a   1.000
_cell.length_b   1.000
_cell.length_c   1.000
_cell.angle_alpha   90.00
_cell.angle_beta   90.00
_cell.angle_gamma   90.00
#
_symmetry.space_group_name_H-M   'P 1'
#
loop_
_entity.id
_entity.type
_entity.pdbx_description
1 polymer ?
#
loop_
_entity_poly.entity_id
_entity_poly.type
_entity_poly.pdbx_seq_one_letter_code
_entity_poly.pdbx_strand_id
1 'polypeptide(L)'
;MEEGKKLSEEEFVVQAIKKLRKDPYRGIHSVYSGFNEAFRKYFGTNPVDATNQLSAAGKIETRPFKGGMMLFLPGEAPKRPSTEEIIRMITADRPSLSEEEFVIEGIRKLRKDPYRGINSVFSGLNEAFRKHFNRDPIEFTNKLTLEGKVEVVPMRGGKGVMIYLPGEGPRGRKTDEALKKILE
;
A
#
# COMPACT_ATOMS: atom_id res chain seq x y z
N MET A 1 -19.48 23.87 37.05
CA MET A 1 -18.72 22.98 36.14
C MET A 1 -19.71 22.65 35.03
N GLU A 2 -19.48 23.20 33.81
CA GLU A 2 -20.30 22.86 32.65
C GLU A 2 -20.11 21.38 32.36
N GLU A 3 -21.17 20.60 32.39
CA GLU A 3 -21.19 19.24 31.85
C GLU A 3 -20.83 19.33 30.38
N GLY A 4 -19.58 19.07 30.05
CA GLY A 4 -19.10 19.10 28.69
C GLY A 4 -19.92 18.14 27.84
N LYS A 5 -20.59 18.66 26.84
CA LYS A 5 -21.44 17.93 25.90
C LYS A 5 -20.64 16.70 25.39
N LYS A 6 -21.11 15.51 25.75
CA LYS A 6 -20.49 14.25 25.32
C LYS A 6 -20.53 14.19 23.79
N LEU A 7 -19.38 14.00 23.18
CA LEU A 7 -19.25 13.89 21.71
C LEU A 7 -19.99 12.65 21.21
N SER A 8 -20.60 12.76 20.04
CA SER A 8 -21.04 11.58 19.27
C SER A 8 -19.84 10.80 18.75
N GLU A 9 -20.04 9.54 18.36
CA GLU A 9 -18.96 8.72 17.76
C GLU A 9 -18.43 9.38 16.48
N GLU A 10 -19.29 9.95 15.63
CA GLU A 10 -18.90 10.69 14.42
C GLU A 10 -18.03 11.90 14.77
N GLU A 11 -18.47 12.74 15.68
CA GLU A 11 -17.72 13.93 16.11
C GLU A 11 -16.36 13.56 16.68
N PHE A 12 -16.32 12.51 17.50
CA PHE A 12 -15.06 12.02 18.09
C PHE A 12 -14.08 11.54 17.01
N VAL A 13 -14.55 10.70 16.07
CA VAL A 13 -13.70 10.17 14.99
C VAL A 13 -13.18 11.30 14.11
N VAL A 14 -14.03 12.22 13.69
CA VAL A 14 -13.65 13.38 12.88
C VAL A 14 -12.62 14.26 13.61
N GLN A 15 -12.83 14.52 14.90
CA GLN A 15 -11.87 15.29 15.70
C GLN A 15 -10.55 14.54 15.88
N ALA A 16 -10.60 13.23 16.11
CA ALA A 16 -9.41 12.42 16.21
C ALA A 16 -8.56 12.47 14.92
N ILE A 17 -9.19 12.34 13.75
CA ILE A 17 -8.48 12.46 12.47
C ILE A 17 -7.82 13.83 12.35
N LYS A 18 -8.53 14.91 12.67
CA LYS A 18 -8.00 16.28 12.59
C LYS A 18 -6.86 16.56 13.57
N LYS A 19 -6.96 16.04 14.79
CA LYS A 19 -6.03 16.39 15.89
C LYS A 19 -4.81 15.45 15.99
N LEU A 20 -4.95 14.19 15.55
CA LEU A 20 -3.88 13.18 15.67
C LEU A 20 -3.07 12.99 14.39
N ARG A 21 -3.53 13.57 13.26
CA ARG A 21 -2.76 13.52 12.01
C ARG A 21 -1.47 14.33 12.13
N LYS A 22 -0.42 13.85 11.49
CA LYS A 22 0.89 14.53 11.43
C LYS A 22 1.18 14.91 9.99
N ASP A 23 1.61 16.14 9.75
CA ASP A 23 2.02 16.56 8.42
C ASP A 23 3.19 15.71 7.89
N PRO A 24 3.20 15.36 6.60
CA PRO A 24 2.26 15.74 5.53
C PRO A 24 1.05 14.79 5.39
N TYR A 25 0.83 13.89 6.32
CA TYR A 25 -0.23 12.87 6.23
C TYR A 25 -1.60 13.45 6.58
N ARG A 26 -2.58 13.19 5.72
CA ARG A 26 -3.98 13.65 5.94
C ARG A 26 -4.84 12.67 6.74
N GLY A 27 -4.35 11.47 6.99
CA GLY A 27 -5.06 10.46 7.77
C GLY A 27 -4.30 10.03 9.01
N ILE A 28 -4.99 9.26 9.87
CA ILE A 28 -4.40 8.63 11.05
C ILE A 28 -4.45 7.12 10.93
N HIS A 29 -3.48 6.44 11.53
CA HIS A 29 -3.52 4.98 11.66
C HIS A 29 -4.33 4.60 12.88
N SER A 30 -5.38 3.78 12.73
CA SER A 30 -6.33 3.44 13.81
C SER A 30 -5.67 2.88 15.07
N VAL A 31 -4.58 2.15 14.94
CA VAL A 31 -3.84 1.55 16.06
C VAL A 31 -2.69 2.46 16.52
N TYR A 32 -1.77 2.81 15.61
CA TYR A 32 -0.53 3.52 15.99
C TYR A 32 -0.74 4.98 16.43
N SER A 33 -1.87 5.60 16.11
CA SER A 33 -2.21 6.94 16.61
C SER A 33 -2.76 6.94 18.03
N GLY A 34 -3.04 5.77 18.62
CA GLY A 34 -3.74 5.66 19.89
C GLY A 34 -5.27 5.84 19.80
N PHE A 35 -5.80 6.03 18.58
CA PHE A 35 -7.22 6.27 18.37
C PHE A 35 -8.11 5.16 18.94
N ASN A 36 -7.79 3.88 18.64
CA ASN A 36 -8.60 2.76 19.08
C ASN A 36 -8.71 2.67 20.60
N GLU A 37 -7.63 2.96 21.33
CA GLU A 37 -7.62 2.95 22.79
C GLU A 37 -8.40 4.13 23.37
N ALA A 38 -8.20 5.33 22.82
CA ALA A 38 -8.93 6.52 23.22
C ALA A 38 -10.44 6.37 23.01
N PHE A 39 -10.85 5.79 21.87
CA PHE A 39 -12.26 5.53 21.56
C PHE A 39 -12.89 4.56 22.54
N ARG A 40 -12.25 3.39 22.81
CA ARG A 40 -12.74 2.43 23.81
C ARG A 40 -12.87 3.03 25.19
N LYS A 41 -11.88 3.85 25.58
CA LYS A 41 -11.89 4.51 26.89
C LYS A 41 -13.06 5.51 27.03
N TYR A 42 -13.40 6.20 25.92
CA TYR A 42 -14.42 7.25 25.94
C TYR A 42 -15.84 6.67 25.81
N PHE A 43 -16.07 5.71 24.92
CA PHE A 43 -17.40 5.16 24.62
C PHE A 43 -17.66 3.79 25.27
N GLY A 44 -16.65 3.02 25.61
CA GLY A 44 -16.80 1.63 26.07
C GLY A 44 -17.15 0.63 24.97
N THR A 45 -17.16 1.05 23.70
CA THR A 45 -17.56 0.25 22.53
C THR A 45 -16.38 -0.06 21.61
N ASN A 46 -16.60 -0.93 20.60
CA ASN A 46 -15.57 -1.34 19.67
C ASN A 46 -15.37 -0.26 18.58
N PRO A 47 -14.19 0.36 18.47
CA PRO A 47 -13.89 1.37 17.45
C PRO A 47 -14.01 0.87 16.01
N VAL A 48 -13.83 -0.44 15.78
CA VAL A 48 -13.90 -1.03 14.44
C VAL A 48 -15.33 -0.97 13.90
N ASP A 49 -16.32 -1.26 14.75
CA ASP A 49 -17.73 -1.23 14.35
C ASP A 49 -18.17 0.20 14.02
N ALA A 50 -17.81 1.15 14.87
CA ALA A 50 -18.10 2.56 14.65
C ALA A 50 -17.44 3.10 13.36
N THR A 51 -16.15 2.80 13.14
CA THR A 51 -15.45 3.25 11.93
C THR A 51 -15.99 2.58 10.66
N ASN A 52 -16.41 1.32 10.72
CA ASN A 52 -17.06 0.65 9.59
C ASN A 52 -18.41 1.29 9.24
N GLN A 53 -19.25 1.59 10.25
CA GLN A 53 -20.52 2.27 10.04
C GLN A 53 -20.34 3.67 9.46
N LEU A 54 -19.41 4.45 10.00
CA LEU A 54 -19.10 5.79 9.49
C LEU A 54 -18.53 5.76 8.08
N SER A 55 -17.72 4.75 7.76
CA SER A 55 -17.19 4.55 6.40
C SER A 55 -18.29 4.16 5.42
N ALA A 56 -19.20 3.26 5.80
CA ALA A 56 -20.36 2.89 4.99
C ALA A 56 -21.31 4.07 4.76
N ALA A 57 -21.45 4.97 5.75
CA ALA A 57 -22.22 6.20 5.64
C ALA A 57 -21.50 7.34 4.90
N GLY A 58 -20.26 7.12 4.41
CA GLY A 58 -19.47 8.13 3.70
C GLY A 58 -18.98 9.29 4.58
N LYS A 59 -19.03 9.14 5.90
CA LYS A 59 -18.58 10.16 6.87
C LYS A 59 -17.07 10.19 7.07
N ILE A 60 -16.41 9.08 6.80
CA ILE A 60 -14.96 8.92 6.75
C ILE A 60 -14.57 8.00 5.58
N GLU A 61 -13.32 8.03 5.17
CA GLU A 61 -12.75 7.06 4.26
C GLU A 61 -11.75 6.18 5.02
N THR A 62 -11.76 4.88 4.71
CA THR A 62 -10.84 3.92 5.31
C THR A 62 -9.98 3.26 4.25
N ARG A 63 -8.70 2.99 4.58
CA ARG A 63 -7.76 2.25 3.72
C ARG A 63 -7.00 1.23 4.55
N PRO A 64 -6.95 -0.04 4.14
CA PRO A 64 -6.12 -1.04 4.81
C PRO A 64 -4.66 -0.60 4.82
N PHE A 65 -4.04 -0.72 5.97
CA PHE A 65 -2.62 -0.44 6.15
C PHE A 65 -2.01 -1.46 7.12
N LYS A 66 -0.71 -1.60 7.08
CA LYS A 66 0.03 -2.61 7.87
C LYS A 66 -0.38 -2.58 9.35
N GLY A 67 -1.02 -3.65 9.81
CA GLY A 67 -1.45 -3.80 11.20
C GLY A 67 -2.74 -3.07 11.60
N GLY A 68 -3.50 -2.49 10.63
CA GLY A 68 -4.75 -1.80 10.92
C GLY A 68 -5.34 -1.07 9.73
N MET A 69 -6.00 0.04 10.00
CA MET A 69 -6.65 0.90 9.01
C MET A 69 -6.13 2.32 9.11
N MET A 70 -5.94 2.95 7.96
CA MET A 70 -5.84 4.42 7.89
C MET A 70 -7.25 5.00 7.80
N LEU A 71 -7.51 6.02 8.59
CA LEU A 71 -8.76 6.76 8.65
C LEU A 71 -8.51 8.17 8.07
N PHE A 72 -9.38 8.60 7.16
CA PHE A 72 -9.30 9.90 6.49
C PHE A 72 -10.65 10.59 6.55
N LEU A 73 -10.65 11.91 6.47
CA LEU A 73 -11.87 12.66 6.17
C LEU A 73 -12.30 12.40 4.72
N PRO A 74 -13.59 12.59 4.39
CA PRO A 74 -14.09 12.39 3.02
C PRO A 74 -13.31 13.21 2.00
N GLY A 75 -12.85 12.57 0.92
CA GLY A 75 -12.05 13.18 -0.14
C GLY A 75 -10.58 13.42 0.18
N GLU A 76 -10.12 13.11 1.40
CA GLU A 76 -8.72 13.29 1.79
C GLU A 76 -7.87 12.00 1.66
N ALA A 77 -8.50 10.84 1.46
CA ALA A 77 -7.76 9.61 1.24
C ALA A 77 -6.96 9.70 -0.07
N PRO A 78 -5.70 9.25 -0.09
CA PRO A 78 -4.90 9.24 -1.31
C PRO A 78 -5.64 8.48 -2.41
N LYS A 79 -5.89 9.13 -3.54
CA LYS A 79 -6.47 8.47 -4.71
C LYS A 79 -5.47 7.43 -5.21
N ARG A 80 -5.92 6.18 -5.30
CA ARG A 80 -5.17 5.18 -6.05
C ARG A 80 -5.43 5.42 -7.52
N PRO A 81 -4.38 5.45 -8.37
CA PRO A 81 -4.60 5.53 -9.81
C PRO A 81 -5.49 4.37 -10.25
N SER A 82 -6.40 4.61 -11.17
CA SER A 82 -7.18 3.55 -11.81
C SER A 82 -6.27 2.66 -12.66
N THR A 83 -6.75 1.47 -13.03
CA THR A 83 -5.98 0.56 -13.89
C THR A 83 -5.64 1.23 -15.23
N GLU A 84 -6.56 2.02 -15.77
CA GLU A 84 -6.36 2.80 -17.00
C GLU A 84 -5.29 3.88 -16.83
N GLU A 85 -5.31 4.59 -15.72
CA GLU A 85 -4.28 5.59 -15.40
C GLU A 85 -2.91 4.93 -15.24
N ILE A 86 -2.83 3.77 -14.61
CA ILE A 86 -1.58 3.00 -14.49
C ILE A 86 -1.08 2.59 -15.86
N ILE A 87 -1.94 2.06 -16.74
CA ILE A 87 -1.57 1.71 -18.11
C ILE A 87 -1.04 2.96 -18.85
N ARG A 88 -1.74 4.09 -18.78
CA ARG A 88 -1.29 5.36 -19.37
C ARG A 88 0.06 5.81 -18.83
N MET A 89 0.26 5.71 -17.53
CA MET A 89 1.56 6.05 -16.91
C MET A 89 2.69 5.18 -17.46
N ILE A 90 2.45 3.88 -17.58
CA ILE A 90 3.47 2.94 -18.07
C ILE A 90 3.77 3.18 -19.56
N THR A 91 2.74 3.39 -20.38
CA THR A 91 2.86 3.52 -21.85
C THR A 91 3.06 4.95 -22.34
N ALA A 92 3.19 5.94 -21.44
CA ALA A 92 3.23 7.36 -21.81
C ALA A 92 4.29 7.72 -22.86
N ASP A 93 5.49 7.12 -22.76
CA ASP A 93 6.60 7.43 -23.66
C ASP A 93 6.62 6.54 -24.90
N ARG A 94 5.97 5.37 -24.83
CA ARG A 94 5.86 4.39 -25.93
C ARG A 94 4.52 3.64 -25.83
N PRO A 95 3.59 3.90 -26.76
CA PRO A 95 2.27 3.27 -26.75
C PRO A 95 2.28 1.75 -26.97
N SER A 96 3.28 1.26 -27.70
CA SER A 96 3.44 -0.17 -28.00
C SER A 96 4.65 -0.72 -27.27
N LEU A 97 4.42 -1.28 -26.07
CA LEU A 97 5.42 -1.99 -25.28
C LEU A 97 5.21 -3.50 -25.39
N SER A 98 6.29 -4.26 -25.44
CA SER A 98 6.24 -5.69 -25.19
C SER A 98 5.86 -5.97 -23.74
N GLU A 99 5.43 -7.18 -23.43
CA GLU A 99 5.09 -7.60 -22.07
C GLU A 99 6.24 -7.36 -21.08
N GLU A 100 7.48 -7.64 -21.52
CA GLU A 100 8.69 -7.42 -20.73
C GLU A 100 8.94 -5.93 -20.48
N GLU A 101 8.92 -5.11 -21.53
CA GLU A 101 9.11 -3.67 -21.42
C GLU A 101 8.03 -3.04 -20.51
N PHE A 102 6.80 -3.50 -20.61
CA PHE A 102 5.71 -3.03 -19.76
C PHE A 102 5.97 -3.29 -18.27
N VAL A 103 6.46 -4.47 -17.91
CA VAL A 103 6.81 -4.79 -16.52
C VAL A 103 7.99 -3.92 -16.06
N ILE A 104 9.04 -3.80 -16.86
CA ILE A 104 10.23 -3.00 -16.55
C ILE A 104 9.86 -1.52 -16.35
N GLU A 105 9.11 -0.93 -17.30
CA GLU A 105 8.64 0.44 -17.18
C GLU A 105 7.64 0.62 -16.02
N GLY A 106 6.81 -0.37 -15.77
CA GLY A 106 5.94 -0.41 -14.61
C GLY A 106 6.71 -0.31 -13.30
N ILE A 107 7.80 -1.04 -13.15
CA ILE A 107 8.67 -0.94 -11.97
C ILE A 107 9.26 0.48 -11.85
N ARG A 108 9.76 1.03 -12.95
CA ARG A 108 10.38 2.37 -12.96
C ARG A 108 9.40 3.48 -12.61
N LYS A 109 8.19 3.44 -13.19
CA LYS A 109 7.20 4.53 -13.09
C LYS A 109 6.30 4.45 -11.86
N LEU A 110 6.09 3.24 -11.31
CA LEU A 110 5.22 3.04 -10.14
C LEU A 110 5.98 3.01 -8.81
N ARG A 111 7.31 2.92 -8.83
CA ARG A 111 8.11 3.00 -7.60
C ARG A 111 8.04 4.39 -6.99
N LYS A 112 8.10 4.44 -5.67
CA LYS A 112 8.11 5.69 -4.89
C LYS A 112 9.41 5.77 -4.11
N ASP A 113 10.08 6.91 -4.18
CA ASP A 113 11.28 7.13 -3.38
C ASP A 113 10.99 7.00 -1.87
N PRO A 114 11.91 6.40 -1.10
CA PRO A 114 13.23 5.87 -1.47
C PRO A 114 13.22 4.39 -1.94
N TYR A 115 12.06 3.81 -2.21
CA TYR A 115 11.93 2.39 -2.55
C TYR A 115 12.30 2.15 -4.01
N ARG A 116 13.18 1.17 -4.25
CA ARG A 116 13.60 0.76 -5.59
C ARG A 116 12.68 -0.25 -6.26
N GLY A 117 11.88 -0.96 -5.47
CA GLY A 117 10.92 -1.96 -5.95
C GLY A 117 9.48 -1.55 -5.75
N ILE A 118 8.59 -2.29 -6.38
CA ILE A 118 7.13 -2.13 -6.25
C ILE A 118 6.49 -3.39 -5.70
N ASN A 119 5.39 -3.23 -4.98
CA ASN A 119 4.55 -4.38 -4.63
C ASN A 119 3.67 -4.75 -5.84
N SER A 120 3.71 -6.01 -6.27
CA SER A 120 3.00 -6.49 -7.45
C SER A 120 1.49 -6.24 -7.42
N VAL A 121 0.88 -6.33 -6.23
CA VAL A 121 -0.56 -6.14 -6.03
C VAL A 121 -0.91 -4.68 -5.73
N PHE A 122 -0.23 -4.09 -4.74
CA PHE A 122 -0.59 -2.74 -4.27
C PHE A 122 -0.21 -1.61 -5.22
N SER A 123 0.74 -1.83 -6.14
CA SER A 123 1.06 -0.87 -7.19
C SER A 123 0.02 -0.83 -8.31
N GLY A 124 -0.83 -1.85 -8.41
CA GLY A 124 -1.76 -2.05 -9.52
C GLY A 124 -1.13 -2.63 -10.79
N LEU A 125 0.18 -2.97 -10.76
CA LEU A 125 0.87 -3.51 -11.94
C LEU A 125 0.21 -4.79 -12.46
N ASN A 126 -0.14 -5.72 -11.56
CA ASN A 126 -0.75 -7.00 -11.96
C ASN A 126 -2.10 -6.79 -12.68
N GLU A 127 -2.92 -5.87 -12.20
CA GLU A 127 -4.22 -5.56 -12.83
C GLU A 127 -4.03 -4.86 -14.17
N ALA A 128 -3.09 -3.92 -14.23
CA ALA A 128 -2.76 -3.21 -15.46
C ALA A 128 -2.22 -4.17 -16.53
N PHE A 129 -1.31 -5.08 -16.16
CA PHE A 129 -0.77 -6.10 -17.07
C PHE A 129 -1.87 -7.03 -17.58
N ARG A 130 -2.68 -7.59 -16.67
CA ARG A 130 -3.79 -8.47 -17.05
C ARG A 130 -4.77 -7.79 -18.02
N LYS A 131 -5.12 -6.55 -17.73
CA LYS A 131 -6.04 -5.78 -18.59
C LYS A 131 -5.45 -5.44 -19.94
N HIS A 132 -4.16 -5.11 -20.00
CA HIS A 132 -3.49 -4.66 -21.23
C HIS A 132 -3.18 -5.82 -22.18
N PHE A 133 -2.70 -6.97 -21.64
CA PHE A 133 -2.25 -8.12 -22.45
C PHE A 133 -3.20 -9.33 -22.40
N ASN A 134 -4.23 -9.29 -21.56
CA ASN A 134 -5.15 -10.43 -21.32
C ASN A 134 -4.39 -11.72 -20.92
N ARG A 135 -3.33 -11.60 -20.11
CA ARG A 135 -2.47 -12.71 -19.64
C ARG A 135 -2.27 -12.67 -18.14
N ASP A 136 -1.85 -13.80 -17.58
CA ASP A 136 -1.54 -13.88 -16.14
C ASP A 136 -0.21 -13.17 -15.81
N PRO A 137 -0.23 -12.10 -15.02
CA PRO A 137 0.97 -11.38 -14.61
C PRO A 137 1.90 -12.20 -13.72
N ILE A 138 1.36 -13.18 -12.96
CA ILE A 138 2.16 -14.00 -12.04
C ILE A 138 3.04 -14.96 -12.83
N GLU A 139 2.45 -15.67 -13.79
CA GLU A 139 3.18 -16.58 -14.67
C GLU A 139 4.28 -15.82 -15.43
N PHE A 140 3.93 -14.66 -15.98
CA PHE A 140 4.87 -13.85 -16.73
C PHE A 140 6.01 -13.30 -15.85
N THR A 141 5.71 -12.80 -14.65
CA THR A 141 6.72 -12.30 -13.70
C THR A 141 7.67 -13.44 -13.27
N ASN A 142 7.16 -14.65 -13.05
CA ASN A 142 7.97 -15.82 -12.74
C ASN A 142 8.95 -16.14 -13.91
N LYS A 143 8.48 -16.08 -15.15
CA LYS A 143 9.33 -16.23 -16.32
C LYS A 143 10.45 -15.20 -16.36
N LEU A 144 10.13 -13.91 -16.18
CA LEU A 144 11.14 -12.85 -16.14
C LEU A 144 12.14 -13.01 -15.00
N THR A 145 11.71 -13.59 -13.88
CA THR A 145 12.59 -13.89 -12.74
C THR A 145 13.59 -15.00 -13.10
N LEU A 146 13.14 -16.06 -13.75
CA LEU A 146 14.00 -17.16 -14.23
C LEU A 146 15.01 -16.68 -15.28
N GLU A 147 14.62 -15.72 -16.11
CA GLU A 147 15.49 -15.08 -17.11
C GLU A 147 16.43 -14.02 -16.51
N GLY A 148 16.35 -13.75 -15.20
CA GLY A 148 17.17 -12.74 -14.52
C GLY A 148 16.83 -11.29 -14.89
N LYS A 149 15.69 -11.04 -15.50
CA LYS A 149 15.22 -9.71 -15.94
C LYS A 149 14.54 -8.88 -14.85
N VAL A 150 14.06 -9.56 -13.82
CA VAL A 150 13.54 -8.94 -12.58
C VAL A 150 13.95 -9.77 -11.36
N GLU A 151 13.98 -9.14 -10.21
CA GLU A 151 14.17 -9.82 -8.93
C GLU A 151 12.88 -9.78 -8.14
N VAL A 152 12.47 -10.93 -7.60
CA VAL A 152 11.23 -11.07 -6.84
C VAL A 152 11.53 -11.46 -5.40
N VAL A 153 11.00 -10.70 -4.46
CA VAL A 153 11.16 -10.95 -3.03
C VAL A 153 9.79 -11.12 -2.37
N PRO A 154 9.51 -12.28 -1.75
CA PRO A 154 8.28 -12.50 -1.02
C PRO A 154 8.10 -11.51 0.12
N MET A 155 6.89 -11.00 0.30
CA MET A 155 6.58 -10.14 1.44
C MET A 155 6.20 -10.96 2.67
N ARG A 156 6.72 -10.56 3.83
CA ARG A 156 6.26 -11.12 5.11
C ARG A 156 4.78 -10.78 5.30
N GLY A 157 3.94 -11.80 5.50
CA GLY A 157 2.49 -11.65 5.65
C GLY A 157 1.65 -11.93 4.39
N GLY A 158 2.26 -12.43 3.30
CA GLY A 158 1.56 -13.18 2.26
C GLY A 158 0.73 -12.40 1.24
N LYS A 159 0.75 -11.07 1.22
CA LYS A 159 0.00 -10.29 0.21
C LYS A 159 0.92 -9.74 -0.88
N GLY A 160 1.18 -10.58 -1.90
CA GLY A 160 1.98 -10.20 -3.06
C GLY A 160 3.49 -10.33 -2.84
N VAL A 161 4.23 -9.90 -3.83
CA VAL A 161 5.69 -9.91 -3.86
C VAL A 161 6.19 -8.49 -4.14
N MET A 162 7.40 -8.19 -3.70
CA MET A 162 8.13 -7.02 -4.17
C MET A 162 8.88 -7.40 -5.44
N ILE A 163 8.77 -6.57 -6.48
CA ILE A 163 9.47 -6.74 -7.76
C ILE A 163 10.45 -5.60 -7.92
N TYR A 164 11.67 -5.94 -8.30
CA TYR A 164 12.80 -5.02 -8.49
C TYR A 164 13.41 -5.21 -9.87
N LEU A 165 14.10 -4.19 -10.37
CA LEU A 165 15.01 -4.37 -11.48
C LEU A 165 16.26 -5.16 -11.03
N PRO A 166 16.98 -5.81 -11.96
CA PRO A 166 18.18 -6.59 -11.63
C PRO A 166 19.20 -5.76 -10.86
N GLY A 167 19.71 -6.29 -9.75
CA GLY A 167 20.68 -5.62 -8.87
C GLY A 167 20.11 -4.53 -7.94
N GLU A 168 18.80 -4.25 -8.02
CA GLU A 168 18.14 -3.26 -7.16
C GLU A 168 17.39 -3.88 -5.96
N GLY A 169 17.23 -5.19 -5.94
CA GLY A 169 16.62 -5.90 -4.83
C GLY A 169 17.43 -5.77 -3.54
N PRO A 170 16.79 -5.97 -2.38
CA PRO A 170 17.54 -6.03 -1.14
C PRO A 170 18.55 -7.15 -1.26
N ARG A 171 19.83 -6.80 -1.32
CA ARG A 171 20.94 -7.78 -1.34
C ARG A 171 20.70 -8.74 -0.22
N GLY A 172 20.59 -10.03 -0.56
CA GLY A 172 20.26 -11.09 0.37
C GLY A 172 21.08 -10.92 1.63
N ARG A 173 20.38 -10.74 2.75
CA ARG A 173 21.05 -10.55 4.02
C ARG A 173 21.94 -11.75 4.26
N LYS A 174 23.26 -11.55 4.10
CA LYS A 174 24.29 -12.39 4.74
C LYS A 174 24.33 -13.89 4.40
N THR A 175 23.55 -14.39 3.45
CA THR A 175 23.66 -15.81 3.09
C THR A 175 25.00 -16.05 2.40
N ASP A 176 25.38 -15.20 1.46
CA ASP A 176 26.66 -15.31 0.77
C ASP A 176 27.84 -14.91 1.67
N GLU A 177 27.66 -13.85 2.51
CA GLU A 177 28.68 -13.49 3.51
C GLU A 177 28.77 -14.53 4.64
N ALA A 178 27.65 -15.13 5.03
CA ALA A 178 27.64 -16.20 6.02
C ALA A 178 28.23 -17.48 5.42
N LEU A 179 27.89 -17.81 4.17
CA LEU A 179 28.46 -18.94 3.47
C LEU A 179 29.97 -18.77 3.32
N LYS A 180 30.43 -17.59 2.92
CA LYS A 180 31.85 -17.25 2.81
C LYS A 180 32.55 -17.38 4.15
N LYS A 181 31.97 -16.89 5.24
CA LYS A 181 32.50 -17.02 6.60
C LYS A 181 32.49 -18.45 7.15
N ILE A 182 31.60 -19.31 6.64
CA ILE A 182 31.53 -20.71 7.06
C ILE A 182 32.56 -21.56 6.30
N LEU A 183 32.91 -21.13 5.07
CA LEU A 183 33.83 -21.87 4.19
C LEU A 183 35.28 -21.37 4.29
N GLU A 184 35.56 -20.24 4.93
CA GLU A 184 36.89 -19.76 5.35
C GLU A 184 37.28 -20.34 6.71
#